data_2da2f1b862d449cc016af7907128f0df
#
_entry.id   2da2f1b862d449cc016af7907128f0df
#
_cell.length_a   1.000
_cell.length_b   1.000
_cell.length_c   1.000
_cell.angle_alpha   90.00
_cell.angle_beta   90.00
_cell.angle_gamma   90.00
#
_symmetry.space_group_name_H-M   'P 1'
#
loop_
_entity.id
_entity.type
_entity.pdbx_description
1 polymer ?
#
loop_
_entity_poly.entity_id
_entity_poly.type
_entity_poly.pdbx_seq_one_letter_code
_entity_poly.pdbx_strand_id
1 'polypeptide(L)'
;MKKIKYLLLVLVMTFLITGCQSEETSKTMVCSRTINQDAISMDLKYTVTYKGKYVEKVESIEKITTDDTTVLDAYKQAVETTYQPYSKIDNYSYDVKVDGNTLISTVTADYTKIDYKKMLEVDTANQQIFTDDGKVKLETIESFYTKLGTNCTKDK
;
A
#
# COMPACT_ATOMS: atom_id res chain seq x y z
N MET A 1 30.01 16.20 -53.76
CA MET A 1 30.07 16.92 -52.46
C MET A 1 28.70 17.39 -51.94
N LYS A 2 27.68 17.67 -52.76
CA LYS A 2 26.35 18.09 -52.28
C LYS A 2 25.56 16.97 -51.57
N LYS A 3 25.73 15.70 -51.96
CA LYS A 3 24.98 14.55 -51.37
C LYS A 3 25.45 14.18 -49.94
N ILE A 4 26.71 14.48 -49.57
CA ILE A 4 27.26 14.22 -48.24
C ILE A 4 26.70 15.20 -47.18
N LYS A 5 26.39 16.45 -47.59
CA LYS A 5 25.79 17.45 -46.68
C LYS A 5 24.38 17.06 -46.22
N TYR A 6 23.59 16.42 -47.07
CA TYR A 6 22.22 15.94 -46.71
C TYR A 6 22.28 14.72 -45.82
N LEU A 7 23.27 13.83 -45.97
CA LEU A 7 23.43 12.67 -45.13
C LEU A 7 23.79 13.06 -43.68
N LEU A 8 24.65 14.11 -43.53
CA LEU A 8 25.02 14.65 -42.21
C LEU A 8 23.84 15.38 -41.54
N LEU A 9 22.95 16.02 -42.31
CA LEU A 9 21.80 16.73 -41.79
C LEU A 9 20.72 15.76 -41.29
N VAL A 10 20.56 14.60 -41.94
CA VAL A 10 19.62 13.56 -41.51
C VAL A 10 20.13 12.85 -40.25
N LEU A 11 21.43 12.67 -40.11
CA LEU A 11 22.03 12.02 -38.93
C LEU A 11 21.89 12.88 -37.66
N VAL A 12 21.92 14.22 -37.81
CA VAL A 12 21.76 15.14 -36.65
C VAL A 12 20.30 15.24 -36.19
N MET A 13 19.32 15.02 -37.08
CA MET A 13 17.89 15.06 -36.68
C MET A 13 17.41 13.80 -35.95
N THR A 14 18.12 12.67 -36.06
CA THR A 14 17.74 11.43 -35.35
C THR A 14 18.18 11.39 -33.89
N PHE A 15 19.04 12.34 -33.45
CA PHE A 15 19.51 12.40 -32.04
C PHE A 15 18.65 13.29 -31.13
N LEU A 16 17.61 13.96 -31.63
CA LEU A 16 16.80 14.87 -30.83
C LEU A 16 15.49 14.23 -30.27
N ILE A 17 15.30 12.93 -30.44
CA ILE A 17 14.11 12.21 -29.88
C ILE A 17 14.51 11.28 -28.73
N THR A 18 15.54 11.60 -27.98
CA THR A 18 15.66 11.11 -26.62
C THR A 18 14.76 11.99 -25.77
N GLY A 19 13.45 11.77 -25.87
CA GLY A 19 12.52 12.30 -24.91
C GLY A 19 13.02 11.88 -23.53
N CYS A 20 13.34 12.85 -22.69
CA CYS A 20 13.46 12.61 -21.25
C CYS A 20 12.15 11.97 -20.82
N GLN A 21 12.09 10.66 -20.76
CA GLN A 21 11.12 9.93 -19.98
C GLN A 21 11.51 10.29 -18.55
N SER A 22 10.87 11.32 -17.99
CA SER A 22 11.01 11.59 -16.56
C SER A 22 10.58 10.31 -15.85
N GLU A 23 11.54 9.60 -15.25
CA GLU A 23 11.19 8.46 -14.42
C GLU A 23 10.21 8.97 -13.37
N GLU A 24 8.98 8.49 -13.43
CA GLU A 24 8.01 8.77 -12.39
C GLU A 24 8.63 8.34 -11.05
N THR A 25 8.76 9.27 -10.13
CA THR A 25 9.23 8.97 -8.77
C THR A 25 8.09 8.39 -7.95
N SER A 26 8.41 7.51 -7.01
CA SER A 26 7.44 7.01 -6.05
C SER A 26 6.94 8.17 -5.17
N LYS A 27 5.65 8.18 -4.90
CA LYS A 27 4.93 9.15 -4.06
C LYS A 27 4.23 8.43 -2.92
N THR A 28 3.75 9.20 -1.95
CA THR A 28 3.06 8.66 -0.78
C THR A 28 1.65 9.23 -0.66
N MET A 29 0.71 8.37 -0.28
CA MET A 29 -0.62 8.72 0.19
C MET A 29 -0.76 8.24 1.63
N VAL A 30 -1.23 9.10 2.53
CA VAL A 30 -1.52 8.74 3.91
C VAL A 30 -3.03 8.87 4.14
N CYS A 31 -3.63 7.77 4.60
CA CYS A 31 -5.03 7.72 5.01
C CYS A 31 -5.10 7.49 6.51
N SER A 32 -5.86 8.30 7.23
CA SER A 32 -5.95 8.17 8.69
C SER A 32 -7.35 8.45 9.22
N ARG A 33 -7.64 7.87 10.39
CA ARG A 33 -8.88 8.08 11.13
C ARG A 33 -8.65 7.80 12.61
N THR A 34 -9.22 8.64 13.48
CA THR A 34 -9.38 8.35 14.90
C THR A 34 -10.85 8.09 15.20
N ILE A 35 -11.14 7.03 15.94
CA ILE A 35 -12.47 6.65 16.40
C ILE A 35 -12.42 6.59 17.92
N ASN A 36 -13.30 7.35 18.58
CA ASN A 36 -13.48 7.29 20.03
C ASN A 36 -14.90 6.80 20.29
N GLN A 37 -15.01 5.66 20.94
CA GLN A 37 -16.30 5.06 21.31
C GLN A 37 -16.21 4.51 22.72
N ASP A 38 -17.01 5.05 23.63
CA ASP A 38 -17.03 4.69 25.05
C ASP A 38 -15.60 4.76 25.66
N ALA A 39 -15.11 3.65 26.19
CA ALA A 39 -13.78 3.52 26.79
C ALA A 39 -12.70 3.05 25.79
N ILE A 40 -12.99 3.04 24.49
CA ILE A 40 -12.07 2.55 23.45
C ILE A 40 -11.70 3.70 22.51
N SER A 41 -10.41 3.91 22.30
CA SER A 41 -9.86 4.79 21.26
C SER A 41 -9.15 3.95 20.21
N MET A 42 -9.43 4.19 18.92
CA MET A 42 -8.78 3.51 17.80
C MET A 42 -8.15 4.55 16.88
N ASP A 43 -6.84 4.45 16.66
CA ASP A 43 -6.11 5.26 15.68
C ASP A 43 -5.68 4.36 14.52
N LEU A 44 -6.17 4.68 13.34
CA LEU A 44 -5.90 3.98 12.10
C LEU A 44 -5.02 4.86 11.21
N LYS A 45 -3.90 4.34 10.72
CA LYS A 45 -3.02 5.02 9.77
C LYS A 45 -2.53 4.04 8.71
N TYR A 46 -2.79 4.37 7.47
CA TYR A 46 -2.38 3.61 6.29
C TYR A 46 -1.46 4.49 5.44
N THR A 47 -0.23 4.03 5.21
CA THR A 47 0.76 4.69 4.37
C THR A 47 0.90 3.88 3.09
N VAL A 48 0.56 4.48 1.95
CA VAL A 48 0.56 3.87 0.63
C VAL A 48 1.64 4.50 -0.22
N THR A 49 2.68 3.75 -0.56
CA THR A 49 3.69 4.15 -1.54
C THR A 49 3.23 3.72 -2.93
N TYR A 50 3.26 4.61 -3.91
CA TYR A 50 2.79 4.34 -5.25
C TYR A 50 3.65 5.02 -6.32
N LYS A 51 3.67 4.45 -7.53
CA LYS A 51 4.32 5.00 -8.72
C LYS A 51 3.31 5.06 -9.86
N GLY A 52 3.09 6.27 -10.40
CA GLY A 52 2.01 6.50 -11.35
C GLY A 52 0.66 6.12 -10.78
N LYS A 53 -0.01 5.15 -11.38
CA LYS A 53 -1.33 4.67 -10.95
C LYS A 53 -1.29 3.37 -10.13
N TYR A 54 -0.12 2.83 -9.84
CA TYR A 54 0.02 1.55 -9.17
C TYR A 54 0.66 1.69 -7.79
N VAL A 55 0.13 0.93 -6.84
CA VAL A 55 0.67 0.81 -5.48
C VAL A 55 1.90 -0.09 -5.51
N GLU A 56 2.94 0.36 -4.82
CA GLU A 56 4.17 -0.40 -4.61
C GLU A 56 4.18 -1.05 -3.22
N LYS A 57 3.78 -0.30 -2.18
CA LYS A 57 3.81 -0.77 -0.80
C LYS A 57 2.66 -0.19 0.00
N VAL A 58 2.12 -0.96 0.91
CA VAL A 58 1.21 -0.50 1.97
C VAL A 58 1.80 -0.84 3.32
N GLU A 59 1.74 0.11 4.24
CA GLU A 59 1.99 -0.08 5.66
C GLU A 59 0.78 0.44 6.42
N SER A 60 0.16 -0.43 7.22
CA SER A 60 -0.93 -0.08 8.13
C SER A 60 -0.45 -0.17 9.57
N ILE A 61 -0.78 0.86 10.35
CA ILE A 61 -0.59 0.90 11.80
C ILE A 61 -1.95 1.17 12.42
N GLU A 62 -2.40 0.23 13.24
CA GLU A 62 -3.65 0.32 13.96
C GLU A 62 -3.35 0.27 15.46
N LYS A 63 -3.83 1.26 16.20
CA LYS A 63 -3.68 1.34 17.65
C LYS A 63 -5.04 1.29 18.30
N ILE A 64 -5.21 0.44 19.29
CA ILE A 64 -6.41 0.32 20.10
C ILE A 64 -6.03 0.54 21.54
N THR A 65 -6.56 1.60 22.15
CA THR A 65 -6.28 1.97 23.54
C THR A 65 -7.54 1.79 24.36
N THR A 66 -7.45 1.04 25.45
CA THR A 66 -8.51 0.85 26.46
C THR A 66 -7.90 0.32 27.75
N ASP A 67 -8.53 0.65 28.89
CA ASP A 67 -8.12 0.11 30.19
C ASP A 67 -8.69 -1.30 30.44
N ASP A 68 -9.59 -1.80 29.59
CA ASP A 68 -10.15 -3.15 29.67
C ASP A 68 -9.21 -4.16 28.99
N THR A 69 -8.47 -4.92 29.79
CA THR A 69 -7.54 -5.95 29.30
C THR A 69 -8.23 -7.07 28.53
N THR A 70 -9.49 -7.40 28.85
CA THR A 70 -10.27 -8.43 28.13
C THR A 70 -10.57 -7.98 26.71
N VAL A 71 -10.84 -6.68 26.54
CA VAL A 71 -11.04 -6.06 25.22
C VAL A 71 -9.75 -6.09 24.43
N LEU A 72 -8.60 -5.71 25.03
CA LEU A 72 -7.29 -5.78 24.36
C LEU A 72 -6.94 -7.20 23.91
N ASP A 73 -7.17 -8.20 24.74
CA ASP A 73 -6.91 -9.61 24.42
C ASP A 73 -7.80 -10.09 23.27
N ALA A 74 -9.08 -9.71 23.28
CA ALA A 74 -10.01 -10.05 22.21
C ALA A 74 -9.58 -9.41 20.87
N TYR A 75 -9.18 -8.14 20.87
CA TYR A 75 -8.65 -7.48 19.67
C TYR A 75 -7.34 -8.12 19.19
N LYS A 76 -6.43 -8.45 20.12
CA LYS A 76 -5.18 -9.14 19.76
C LYS A 76 -5.46 -10.46 19.05
N GLN A 77 -6.33 -11.28 19.62
CA GLN A 77 -6.71 -12.55 19.02
C GLN A 77 -7.38 -12.38 17.64
N ALA A 78 -8.25 -11.37 17.48
CA ALA A 78 -8.88 -11.07 16.21
C ALA A 78 -7.87 -10.67 15.14
N VAL A 79 -6.92 -9.81 15.47
CA VAL A 79 -5.83 -9.36 14.57
C VAL A 79 -4.94 -10.53 14.19
N GLU A 80 -4.48 -11.33 15.15
CA GLU A 80 -3.65 -12.51 14.89
C GLU A 80 -4.40 -13.51 13.99
N THR A 81 -5.66 -13.79 14.28
CA THR A 81 -6.48 -14.70 13.45
C THR A 81 -6.63 -14.20 12.02
N THR A 82 -6.76 -12.88 11.85
CA THR A 82 -6.93 -12.25 10.52
C THR A 82 -5.65 -12.33 9.70
N TYR A 83 -4.50 -12.06 10.30
CA TYR A 83 -3.24 -11.88 9.56
C TYR A 83 -2.34 -13.12 9.56
N GLN A 84 -2.48 -14.06 10.51
CA GLN A 84 -1.70 -15.29 10.57
C GLN A 84 -1.69 -16.09 9.24
N PRO A 85 -2.81 -16.24 8.50
CA PRO A 85 -2.80 -16.97 7.23
C PRO A 85 -1.83 -16.38 6.19
N TYR A 86 -1.59 -15.07 6.24
CA TYR A 86 -0.68 -14.37 5.32
C TYR A 86 0.79 -14.44 5.72
N SER A 87 1.12 -14.93 6.92
CA SER A 87 2.50 -14.96 7.45
C SER A 87 3.49 -15.79 6.64
N LYS A 88 2.99 -16.68 5.77
CA LYS A 88 3.80 -17.52 4.86
C LYS A 88 4.01 -16.91 3.49
N ILE A 89 3.50 -15.70 3.26
CA ILE A 89 3.63 -15.01 1.98
C ILE A 89 4.85 -14.10 2.05
N ASP A 90 5.82 -14.33 1.18
CA ASP A 90 7.03 -13.51 1.09
C ASP A 90 6.64 -12.04 0.80
N ASN A 91 7.35 -11.10 1.43
CA ASN A 91 7.11 -9.65 1.32
C ASN A 91 5.75 -9.17 1.90
N TYR A 92 5.10 -10.02 2.68
CA TYR A 92 4.02 -9.68 3.60
C TYR A 92 4.49 -9.92 5.04
N SER A 93 4.24 -8.98 5.93
CA SER A 93 4.55 -9.14 7.35
C SER A 93 3.49 -8.49 8.22
N TYR A 94 3.28 -9.06 9.41
CA TYR A 94 2.49 -8.42 10.45
C TYR A 94 3.19 -8.56 11.80
N ASP A 95 2.97 -7.59 12.65
CA ASP A 95 3.41 -7.58 14.05
C ASP A 95 2.27 -7.10 14.93
N VAL A 96 2.12 -7.71 16.09
CA VAL A 96 1.09 -7.36 17.07
C VAL A 96 1.72 -7.34 18.46
N LYS A 97 1.64 -6.19 19.12
CA LYS A 97 2.15 -6.03 20.48
C LYS A 97 1.18 -5.25 21.35
N VAL A 98 1.24 -5.52 22.64
CA VAL A 98 0.57 -4.73 23.66
C VAL A 98 1.63 -3.94 24.43
N ASP A 99 1.43 -2.64 24.54
CA ASP A 99 2.26 -1.71 25.30
C ASP A 99 1.38 -0.94 26.28
N GLY A 100 1.44 -1.31 27.55
CA GLY A 100 0.52 -0.80 28.57
C GLY A 100 -0.93 -1.15 28.24
N ASN A 101 -1.77 -0.13 28.07
CA ASN A 101 -3.18 -0.25 27.73
C ASN A 101 -3.45 -0.07 26.21
N THR A 102 -2.41 -0.18 25.39
CA THR A 102 -2.52 0.02 23.94
C THR A 102 -2.06 -1.23 23.19
N LEU A 103 -2.93 -1.78 22.35
CA LEU A 103 -2.58 -2.76 21.33
C LEU A 103 -2.12 -2.01 20.08
N ILE A 104 -0.99 -2.43 19.52
CA ILE A 104 -0.44 -1.89 18.26
C ILE A 104 -0.32 -3.05 17.30
N SER A 105 -1.03 -2.94 16.16
CA SER A 105 -0.92 -3.84 15.02
C SER A 105 -0.23 -3.12 13.86
N THR A 106 0.76 -3.76 13.27
CA THR A 106 1.45 -3.26 12.07
C THR A 106 1.41 -4.32 10.99
N VAL A 107 0.96 -3.95 9.80
CA VAL A 107 0.96 -4.81 8.62
C VAL A 107 1.72 -4.11 7.51
N THR A 108 2.57 -4.86 6.81
CA THR A 108 3.32 -4.36 5.65
C THR A 108 3.17 -5.32 4.48
N ALA A 109 2.85 -4.80 3.30
CA ALA A 109 2.78 -5.55 2.05
C ALA A 109 3.53 -4.82 0.93
N ASP A 110 4.55 -5.47 0.34
CA ASP A 110 5.28 -4.96 -0.84
C ASP A 110 4.68 -5.60 -2.11
N TYR A 111 3.76 -4.88 -2.74
CA TYR A 111 3.02 -5.34 -3.93
C TYR A 111 3.88 -5.43 -5.19
N THR A 112 5.11 -4.93 -5.15
CA THR A 112 6.06 -5.10 -6.27
C THR A 112 6.74 -6.46 -6.26
N LYS A 113 6.65 -7.18 -5.12
CA LYS A 113 7.36 -8.46 -4.89
C LYS A 113 6.45 -9.58 -4.40
N ILE A 114 5.27 -9.26 -3.89
CA ILE A 114 4.35 -10.23 -3.31
C ILE A 114 3.81 -11.17 -4.40
N ASP A 115 3.70 -12.44 -4.08
CA ASP A 115 3.00 -13.40 -4.94
C ASP A 115 1.48 -13.24 -4.74
N TYR A 116 0.84 -12.49 -5.64
CA TYR A 116 -0.60 -12.22 -5.55
C TYR A 116 -1.46 -13.48 -5.64
N LYS A 117 -0.98 -14.55 -6.31
CA LYS A 117 -1.73 -15.82 -6.37
C LYS A 117 -1.81 -16.47 -5.01
N LYS A 118 -0.73 -16.45 -4.23
CA LYS A 118 -0.76 -16.91 -2.84
C LYS A 118 -1.68 -16.05 -1.97
N MET A 119 -1.76 -14.74 -2.23
CA MET A 119 -2.75 -13.88 -1.54
C MET A 119 -4.19 -14.34 -1.83
N LEU A 120 -4.49 -14.70 -3.08
CA LEU A 120 -5.81 -15.19 -3.48
C LEU A 120 -6.13 -16.59 -2.90
N GLU A 121 -5.13 -17.44 -2.68
CA GLU A 121 -5.30 -18.73 -2.01
C GLU A 121 -5.70 -18.56 -0.53
N VAL A 122 -5.20 -17.51 0.13
CA VAL A 122 -5.57 -17.20 1.52
C VAL A 122 -6.96 -16.60 1.61
N ASP A 123 -7.27 -15.63 0.74
CA ASP A 123 -8.57 -14.98 0.70
C ASP A 123 -8.91 -14.53 -0.73
N THR A 124 -9.93 -15.16 -1.31
CA THR A 124 -10.42 -14.83 -2.65
C THR A 124 -11.00 -13.43 -2.76
N ALA A 125 -11.42 -12.81 -1.65
CA ALA A 125 -11.87 -11.41 -1.64
C ALA A 125 -10.76 -10.44 -2.07
N ASN A 126 -9.48 -10.81 -1.91
CA ASN A 126 -8.34 -10.04 -2.41
C ASN A 126 -8.36 -9.85 -3.94
N GLN A 127 -9.10 -10.68 -4.69
CA GLN A 127 -9.22 -10.51 -6.16
C GLN A 127 -9.72 -9.13 -6.54
N GLN A 128 -10.51 -8.48 -5.70
CA GLN A 128 -11.05 -7.15 -5.97
C GLN A 128 -9.99 -6.04 -5.99
N ILE A 129 -8.83 -6.25 -5.36
CA ILE A 129 -7.76 -5.26 -5.29
C ILE A 129 -6.72 -5.45 -6.39
N PHE A 130 -6.60 -6.65 -6.94
CA PHE A 130 -5.62 -6.97 -7.98
C PHE A 130 -6.19 -6.79 -9.38
N THR A 131 -5.36 -6.33 -10.30
CA THR A 131 -5.59 -6.40 -11.74
C THR A 131 -5.23 -7.81 -12.26
N ASP A 132 -5.60 -8.13 -13.49
CA ASP A 132 -5.30 -9.44 -14.11
C ASP A 132 -3.78 -9.74 -14.17
N ASP A 133 -2.95 -8.69 -14.21
CA ASP A 133 -1.48 -8.79 -14.19
C ASP A 133 -0.89 -8.70 -12.77
N GLY A 134 -1.73 -8.82 -11.74
CA GLY A 134 -1.32 -8.91 -10.34
C GLY A 134 -0.89 -7.58 -9.72
N LYS A 135 -1.17 -6.44 -10.35
CA LYS A 135 -0.89 -5.12 -9.79
C LYS A 135 -2.07 -4.59 -8.99
N VAL A 136 -1.81 -3.67 -8.10
CA VAL A 136 -2.82 -2.98 -7.29
C VAL A 136 -2.96 -1.54 -7.77
N LYS A 137 -4.17 -1.11 -8.12
CA LYS A 137 -4.43 0.27 -8.53
C LYS A 137 -4.57 1.17 -7.30
N LEU A 138 -3.95 2.36 -7.37
CA LEU A 138 -4.05 3.37 -6.31
C LEU A 138 -5.50 3.78 -6.03
N GLU A 139 -6.31 3.98 -7.07
CA GLU A 139 -7.73 4.35 -6.94
C GLU A 139 -8.54 3.30 -6.17
N THR A 140 -8.21 2.01 -6.34
CA THR A 140 -8.88 0.91 -5.63
C THR A 140 -8.58 0.97 -4.13
N ILE A 141 -7.30 1.14 -3.77
CA ILE A 141 -6.87 1.24 -2.37
C ILE A 141 -7.40 2.52 -1.71
N GLU A 142 -7.35 3.66 -2.41
CA GLU A 142 -7.90 4.92 -1.92
C GLU A 142 -9.41 4.80 -1.66
N SER A 143 -10.15 4.22 -2.61
CA SER A 143 -11.59 3.96 -2.45
C SER A 143 -11.88 3.03 -1.26
N PHE A 144 -11.07 1.98 -1.08
CA PHE A 144 -11.21 1.06 0.04
C PHE A 144 -11.05 1.80 1.38
N TYR A 145 -9.96 2.54 1.57
CA TYR A 145 -9.73 3.28 2.82
C TYR A 145 -10.77 4.39 3.04
N THR A 146 -11.18 5.10 1.99
CA THR A 146 -12.24 6.11 2.10
C THR A 146 -13.56 5.50 2.57
N LYS A 147 -13.91 4.29 2.10
CA LYS A 147 -15.10 3.56 2.58
C LYS A 147 -15.00 3.16 4.06
N LEU A 148 -13.79 2.95 4.58
CA LEU A 148 -13.55 2.77 6.01
C LEU A 148 -13.69 4.08 6.80
N GLY A 149 -13.97 5.21 6.14
CA GLY A 149 -14.14 6.53 6.75
C GLY A 149 -12.82 7.23 7.09
N THR A 150 -11.70 6.82 6.45
CA THR A 150 -10.42 7.53 6.61
C THR A 150 -10.36 8.76 5.72
N ASN A 151 -9.56 9.76 6.13
CA ASN A 151 -9.18 10.90 5.31
C ASN A 151 -7.83 10.61 4.67
N CYS A 152 -7.78 10.66 3.33
CA CYS A 152 -6.56 10.40 2.57
C CYS A 152 -5.95 11.70 2.04
N THR A 153 -4.63 11.86 2.18
CA THR A 153 -3.84 12.96 1.63
C THR A 153 -2.69 12.42 0.82
N LYS A 154 -2.42 13.02 -0.35
CA LYS A 154 -1.31 12.63 -1.24
C LYS A 154 -0.21 13.68 -1.20
N ASP A 155 1.05 13.21 -1.27
CA ASP A 155 2.18 14.11 -1.49
C ASP A 155 2.01 14.83 -2.83
N LYS A 156 2.42 16.11 -2.84
CA LYS A 156 2.33 16.97 -4.04
C LYS A 156 3.41 16.66 -5.07
#